data_010f3f5cb00484336b13be19b3dd33cf
#
_entry.id   010f3f5cb00484336b13be19b3dd33cf
#
_cell.length_a   1.000
_cell.length_b   1.000
_cell.length_c   1.000
_cell.angle_alpha   90.00
_cell.angle_beta   90.00
_cell.angle_gamma   90.00
#
_symmetry.space_group_name_H-M   'P 1'
#
loop_
_entity.id
_entity.type
_entity.pdbx_description
1 polymer ?
#
loop_
_entity_poly.entity_id
_entity_poly.type
_entity_poly.pdbx_seq_one_letter_code
_entity_poly.pdbx_strand_id
1 'polypeptide(L)' 'MKIYKVVFKTFDYWGGPIKLVTRILEAYDADHVKQLIQKNDDLIMLIEEV' A
#
# COMPACT_ATOMS: atom_id res chain seq x y z
N MET A 1 11.91 9.54 -10.20
CA MET A 1 10.87 8.91 -9.37
C MET A 1 11.24 8.99 -7.91
N LYS A 2 10.23 8.98 -7.06
CA LYS A 2 10.41 8.99 -5.62
C LYS A 2 10.26 7.59 -5.07
N ILE A 3 10.85 7.34 -3.92
CA ILE A 3 10.74 6.04 -3.23
C ILE A 3 9.77 6.20 -2.07
N TYR A 4 8.80 5.30 -1.99
CA TYR A 4 7.77 5.33 -0.97
C TYR A 4 7.74 4.05 -0.15
N LYS A 5 7.48 4.23 1.14
CA LYS A 5 7.15 3.13 2.05
C LYS A 5 5.64 3.10 2.20
N VAL A 6 5.05 1.96 1.92
CA VAL A 6 3.59 1.78 1.98
C VAL A 6 3.27 0.67 2.94
N VAL A 7 2.36 0.93 3.87
CA VAL A 7 1.84 -0.07 4.80
C VAL A 7 0.35 -0.21 4.51
N PHE A 8 -0.08 -1.42 4.25
CA PHE A 8 -1.48 -1.68 3.92
C PHE A 8 -1.94 -3.01 4.51
N LYS A 9 -3.26 -3.13 4.66
CA LYS A 9 -3.91 -4.35 5.12
C LYS A 9 -4.21 -5.25 3.93
N THR A 10 -4.03 -6.54 4.13
CA THR A 10 -4.40 -7.52 3.11
C THR A 10 -4.92 -8.79 3.79
N PHE A 11 -5.52 -9.68 2.99
CA PHE A 11 -5.99 -10.97 3.47
C PHE A 11 -5.86 -11.97 2.32
N ASP A 12 -5.64 -13.22 2.66
CA ASP A 12 -5.38 -14.27 1.66
C ASP A 12 -6.66 -14.75 1.00
N TYR A 13 -7.78 -14.63 1.69
CA TYR A 13 -9.08 -15.03 1.17
C TYR A 13 -10.16 -14.17 1.83
N TRP A 14 -11.31 -14.09 1.17
CA TRP A 14 -12.42 -13.28 1.66
C TRP A 14 -12.86 -13.75 3.04
N GLY A 15 -12.91 -12.81 3.99
CA GLY A 15 -13.25 -13.14 5.37
C GLY A 15 -12.11 -13.71 6.20
N GLY A 16 -10.91 -13.83 5.63
CA GLY A 16 -9.75 -14.31 6.35
C GLY A 16 -9.14 -13.28 7.30
N PRO A 17 -8.13 -13.66 8.07
CA PRO A 17 -7.47 -12.73 8.99
C PRO A 17 -6.77 -11.62 8.23
N ILE A 18 -6.84 -10.41 8.78
CA ILE A 18 -6.19 -9.24 8.18
C ILE A 18 -4.73 -9.24 8.58
N LYS A 19 -3.86 -9.01 7.60
CA LYS A 19 -2.41 -8.90 7.80
C LYS A 19 -1.95 -7.52 7.37
N LEU A 20 -0.94 -6.99 8.04
CA LEU A 20 -0.26 -5.75 7.62
C LEU A 20 0.95 -6.11 6.79
N VAL A 21 1.08 -5.45 5.66
CA VAL A 21 2.21 -5.65 4.73
C VAL A 21 2.88 -4.31 4.50
N THR A 22 4.21 -4.31 4.54
CA THR A 22 5.02 -3.15 4.23
C THR A 22 5.72 -3.38 2.90
N ARG A 23 5.64 -2.41 2.00
CA ARG A 23 6.33 -2.46 0.71
C ARG A 23 7.09 -1.17 0.46
N ILE A 24 8.24 -1.32 -0.19
CA ILE A 24 9.03 -0.20 -0.68
C ILE A 24 8.94 -0.23 -2.20
N LEU A 25 8.55 0.89 -2.79
CA LEU A 25 8.41 0.95 -4.24
C LEU A 25 8.68 2.35 -4.77
N GLU A 26 8.93 2.44 -6.08
CA GLU A 26 9.14 3.71 -6.76
C GLU A 26 7.84 4.16 -7.41
N ALA A 27 7.54 5.45 -7.29
CA ALA A 27 6.34 6.04 -7.88
C ALA A 27 6.56 7.53 -8.10
N TYR A 28 5.72 8.15 -8.92
CA TYR A 28 5.81 9.59 -9.18
C TYR A 28 5.26 10.40 -8.01
N ASP A 29 4.20 9.92 -7.39
CA ASP A 29 3.56 10.58 -6.25
C ASP A 29 2.72 9.57 -5.46
N ALA A 30 2.05 10.04 -4.41
CA ALA A 30 1.23 9.17 -3.56
C ALA A 30 0.05 8.56 -4.31
N ASP A 31 -0.56 9.30 -5.23
CA ASP A 31 -1.67 8.77 -6.03
C ASP A 31 -1.21 7.62 -6.93
N HIS A 32 -0.01 7.75 -7.49
CA HIS A 32 0.59 6.68 -8.29
C HIS A 32 0.84 5.44 -7.45
N VAL A 33 1.28 5.61 -6.20
CA VAL A 33 1.46 4.50 -5.26
C VAL A 33 0.14 3.74 -5.08
N LYS A 34 -0.96 4.45 -4.90
CA LYS A 34 -2.28 3.82 -4.73
C LYS A 34 -2.67 3.02 -5.96
N GLN A 35 -2.37 3.52 -7.15
CA GLN A 35 -2.64 2.80 -8.39
C GLN A 35 -1.82 1.52 -8.50
N LEU A 36 -0.56 1.57 -8.09
CA LEU A 36 0.33 0.41 -8.15
C LEU A 36 -0.07 -0.67 -7.14
N ILE A 37 -0.49 -0.26 -5.96
CA ILE A 37 -0.91 -1.19 -4.90
C ILE A 37 -2.26 -1.83 -5.24
N GLN A 38 -3.15 -1.10 -5.91
CA GLN A 38 -4.48 -1.57 -6.32
C GLN A 38 -5.34 -2.00 -5.12
N LYS A 39 -5.24 -1.25 -4.03
CA LYS A 39 -6.05 -1.47 -2.83
C LYS A 39 -6.94 -0.26 -2.60
N ASN A 40 -8.07 -0.47 -1.93
CA ASN A 40 -8.95 0.62 -1.50
C ASN A 40 -8.23 1.47 -0.45
N ASP A 41 -8.55 2.76 -0.40
CA ASP A 41 -7.96 3.68 0.57
C ASP A 41 -8.15 3.19 2.01
N ASP A 42 -9.27 2.53 2.29
CA ASP A 42 -9.57 1.99 3.61
C ASP A 42 -8.52 0.98 4.07
N LEU A 43 -7.87 0.31 3.15
CA LEU A 43 -6.87 -0.72 3.44
C LEU A 43 -5.46 -0.16 3.50
N ILE A 44 -5.23 1.02 2.98
CA ILE A 44 -3.90 1.65 2.99
C ILE A 44 -3.76 2.45 4.29
N MET A 45 -2.78 2.06 5.10
CA MET A 45 -2.56 2.66 6.41
C MET A 45 -1.60 3.84 6.37
N LEU A 46 -0.57 3.75 5.51
CA LEU A 46 0.49 4.74 5.47
C LEU A 46 1.12 4.76 4.09
N ILE A 47 1.35 5.96 3.57
CA ILE A 47 2.21 6.18 2.40
C ILE A 47 3.18 7.28 2.81
N GLU A 48 4.47 6.95 2.82
CA GLU A 48 5.50 7.87 3.29
C GLU A 48 6.64 7.88 2.29
N GLU A 49 7.06 9.08 1.90
CA GLU A 49 8.22 9.24 1.04
C GLU A 49 9.49 8.99 1.86
N VAL A 50 10.36 8.17 1.32
CA VAL A 50 11.62 7.81 1.98
C VAL A 50 12.77 8.70 1.49
#